data_d78821282876a10447b9ac1ec877adeb
#
_entry.id   d78821282876a10447b9ac1ec877adeb
#
_cell.length_a   1.000
_cell.length_b   1.000
_cell.length_c   1.000
_cell.angle_alpha   90.00
_cell.angle_beta   90.00
_cell.angle_gamma   90.00
#
_symmetry.space_group_name_H-M   'P 1'
#
loop_
_entity.id
_entity.type
_entity.pdbx_description
1 polymer ?
#
loop_
_entity_poly.entity_id
_entity_poly.type
_entity_poly.pdbx_seq_one_letter_code
_entity_poly.pdbx_strand_id
1 'polypeptide(L)'
;DGRFASVLKNKNKYLNLIFKSKRECNILNLKSVISCIKKNKPSLILHCAGLSRPMNIHDRNISKSIDLNIIGTANVVKACKKFNIKIIYLSSGYVYEGKKGNYSEKDGVKPFNNYGWSKLGGECSVSMYKNSLILRVTMTEKPFQFKSAYTNLITNFMYHEDFVNLLPKLIKKRGIINIGGKTQS
;
A
#
# COMPACT_ATOMS: atom_id res chain seq x y z
N ASP A 1 -13.49 -1.69 -0.59
CA ASP A 1 -14.07 -0.47 -1.19
C ASP A 1 -13.03 0.55 -1.69
N GLY A 2 -11.71 0.23 -1.68
CA GLY A 2 -10.67 1.10 -2.25
C GLY A 2 -10.51 0.89 -3.77
N ARG A 3 -10.05 1.91 -4.51
CA ARG A 3 -9.88 1.87 -5.97
C ARG A 3 -9.09 0.65 -6.45
N PHE A 4 -7.88 0.44 -5.93
CA PHE A 4 -7.09 -0.74 -6.26
C PHE A 4 -7.78 -2.04 -5.86
N ALA A 5 -8.39 -2.10 -4.68
CA ALA A 5 -9.09 -3.31 -4.21
C ALA A 5 -10.27 -3.68 -5.12
N SER A 6 -10.96 -2.70 -5.70
CA SER A 6 -12.03 -2.94 -6.69
C SER A 6 -11.48 -3.55 -7.98
N VAL A 7 -10.37 -3.02 -8.51
CA VAL A 7 -9.71 -3.59 -9.68
C VAL A 7 -9.21 -5.00 -9.38
N LEU A 8 -8.57 -5.20 -8.23
CA LEU A 8 -8.10 -6.52 -7.79
C LEU A 8 -9.25 -7.53 -7.70
N LYS A 9 -10.41 -7.14 -7.16
CA LYS A 9 -11.59 -8.00 -7.08
C LYS A 9 -12.09 -8.44 -8.45
N ASN A 10 -12.09 -7.53 -9.43
CA ASN A 10 -12.64 -7.79 -10.77
C ASN A 10 -11.64 -8.50 -11.70
N LYS A 11 -10.35 -8.27 -11.52
CA LYS A 11 -9.30 -8.75 -12.46
C LYS A 11 -8.49 -9.92 -11.91
N ASN A 12 -8.55 -10.21 -10.62
CA ASN A 12 -7.80 -11.32 -10.03
C ASN A 12 -8.34 -12.68 -10.52
N LYS A 13 -7.43 -13.49 -11.09
CA LYS A 13 -7.73 -14.85 -11.59
C LYS A 13 -6.99 -15.94 -10.84
N TYR A 14 -5.99 -15.59 -10.01
CA TYR A 14 -4.99 -16.53 -9.53
C TYR A 14 -4.95 -16.69 -8.01
N LEU A 15 -5.55 -15.75 -7.28
CA LEU A 15 -5.47 -15.74 -5.82
C LEU A 15 -6.86 -15.93 -5.20
N ASN A 16 -6.95 -16.81 -4.21
CA ASN A 16 -8.16 -16.92 -3.41
C ASN A 16 -8.17 -15.78 -2.37
N LEU A 17 -8.89 -14.70 -2.66
CA LEU A 17 -8.93 -13.49 -1.87
C LEU A 17 -10.28 -13.26 -1.20
N ILE A 18 -10.24 -12.97 0.09
CA ILE A 18 -11.40 -12.52 0.87
C ILE A 18 -11.28 -11.01 1.06
N PHE A 19 -12.20 -10.25 0.47
CA PHE A 19 -12.22 -8.80 0.59
C PHE A 19 -12.99 -8.36 1.84
N LYS A 20 -12.44 -7.42 2.58
CA LYS A 20 -13.05 -6.86 3.80
C LYS A 20 -13.22 -5.36 3.68
N SER A 21 -14.42 -4.90 4.01
CA SER A 21 -14.74 -3.49 4.15
C SER A 21 -14.32 -2.95 5.52
N LYS A 22 -14.34 -1.61 5.69
CA LYS A 22 -14.11 -0.96 6.98
C LYS A 22 -15.08 -1.45 8.07
N ARG A 23 -16.34 -1.73 7.71
CA ARG A 23 -17.36 -2.24 8.66
C ARG A 23 -17.02 -3.64 9.18
N GLU A 24 -16.43 -4.48 8.33
CA GLU A 24 -16.07 -5.87 8.66
C GLU A 24 -14.70 -5.98 9.34
N CYS A 25 -13.76 -5.06 9.01
CA CYS A 25 -12.39 -5.05 9.53
C CYS A 25 -11.89 -3.60 9.65
N ASN A 26 -12.19 -2.97 10.79
CA ASN A 26 -11.73 -1.60 11.05
C ASN A 26 -10.28 -1.62 11.54
N ILE A 27 -9.33 -1.17 10.71
CA ILE A 27 -7.89 -1.14 11.03
C ILE A 27 -7.54 -0.21 12.20
N LEU A 28 -8.38 0.79 12.51
CA LEU A 28 -8.20 1.67 13.67
C LEU A 28 -8.53 0.97 15.00
N ASN A 29 -9.16 -0.19 14.95
CA ASN A 29 -9.52 -0.98 16.11
C ASN A 29 -8.80 -2.33 16.06
N LEU A 30 -7.78 -2.50 16.88
CA LEU A 30 -7.00 -3.75 16.94
C LEU A 30 -7.88 -4.98 17.24
N LYS A 31 -8.89 -4.84 18.11
CA LYS A 31 -9.81 -5.95 18.42
C LYS A 31 -10.61 -6.37 17.17
N SER A 32 -11.03 -5.40 16.33
CA SER A 32 -11.71 -5.66 15.06
C SER A 32 -10.80 -6.44 14.09
N VAL A 33 -9.53 -6.05 13.95
CA VAL A 33 -8.56 -6.76 13.10
C VAL A 33 -8.33 -8.19 13.60
N ILE A 34 -8.14 -8.36 14.90
CA ILE A 34 -7.97 -9.68 15.54
C ILE A 34 -9.19 -10.57 15.31
N SER A 35 -10.40 -10.05 15.51
CA SER A 35 -11.64 -10.78 15.27
C SER A 35 -11.80 -11.20 13.81
N CYS A 36 -11.49 -10.29 12.89
CA CYS A 36 -11.50 -10.57 11.45
C CYS A 36 -10.54 -11.71 11.07
N ILE A 37 -9.31 -11.70 11.62
CA ILE A 37 -8.32 -12.77 11.41
C ILE A 37 -8.82 -14.10 11.97
N LYS A 38 -9.31 -14.13 13.19
CA LYS A 38 -9.84 -15.36 13.82
C LYS A 38 -10.96 -15.99 13.01
N LYS A 39 -11.88 -15.16 12.51
CA LYS A 39 -13.03 -15.62 11.70
C LYS A 39 -12.61 -16.19 10.34
N ASN A 40 -11.66 -15.56 9.66
CA ASN A 40 -11.33 -15.89 8.27
C ASN A 40 -10.05 -16.75 8.13
N LYS A 41 -9.23 -16.87 9.16
CA LYS A 41 -7.99 -17.66 9.24
C LYS A 41 -7.09 -17.50 7.99
N PRO A 42 -6.75 -16.28 7.56
CA PRO A 42 -5.96 -16.09 6.36
C PRO A 42 -4.51 -16.52 6.59
N SER A 43 -3.85 -17.05 5.56
CA SER A 43 -2.40 -17.31 5.56
C SER A 43 -1.57 -16.05 5.26
N LEU A 44 -2.20 -15.05 4.64
CA LEU A 44 -1.58 -13.79 4.21
C LEU A 44 -2.59 -12.65 4.28
N ILE A 45 -2.13 -11.47 4.67
CA ILE A 45 -2.90 -10.22 4.58
C ILE A 45 -2.26 -9.31 3.55
N LEU A 46 -3.01 -8.96 2.49
CA LEU A 46 -2.68 -7.88 1.58
C LEU A 46 -3.28 -6.58 2.12
N HIS A 47 -2.44 -5.76 2.74
CA HIS A 47 -2.86 -4.53 3.39
C HIS A 47 -2.91 -3.37 2.39
N CYS A 48 -4.10 -3.16 1.81
CA CYS A 48 -4.41 -2.08 0.88
C CYS A 48 -5.17 -0.92 1.53
N ALA A 49 -5.61 -1.09 2.79
CA ALA A 49 -6.37 -0.06 3.48
C ALA A 49 -5.46 1.11 3.87
N GLY A 50 -5.96 2.32 3.69
CA GLY A 50 -5.24 3.55 4.00
C GLY A 50 -5.84 4.74 3.26
N LEU A 51 -5.36 5.92 3.59
CA LEU A 51 -5.72 7.16 2.94
C LEU A 51 -4.69 7.46 1.84
N SER A 52 -5.15 7.68 0.60
CA SER A 52 -4.26 8.01 -0.53
C SER A 52 -4.72 9.23 -1.32
N ARG A 53 -6.03 9.45 -1.44
CA ARG A 53 -6.59 10.59 -2.19
C ARG A 53 -7.86 11.11 -1.52
N PRO A 54 -8.19 12.40 -1.75
CA PRO A 54 -7.43 13.40 -2.51
C PRO A 54 -6.13 13.75 -1.75
N MET A 55 -5.07 14.11 -2.47
CA MET A 55 -3.73 14.33 -1.87
C MET A 55 -3.72 15.43 -0.81
N ASN A 56 -4.47 16.52 -1.02
CA ASN A 56 -4.56 17.65 -0.10
C ASN A 56 -5.18 17.32 1.27
N ILE A 57 -5.82 16.14 1.42
CA ILE A 57 -6.36 15.74 2.72
C ILE A 57 -5.25 15.43 3.73
N HIS A 58 -4.06 15.05 3.23
CA HIS A 58 -2.90 14.78 4.08
C HIS A 58 -2.35 16.04 4.75
N ASP A 59 -2.62 17.21 4.15
CA ASP A 59 -2.23 18.51 4.69
C ASP A 59 -3.37 19.11 5.53
N ARG A 60 -4.62 19.00 5.06
CA ARG A 60 -5.80 19.56 5.75
C ARG A 60 -6.23 18.76 6.98
N ASN A 61 -5.95 17.47 7.01
CA ASN A 61 -6.32 16.58 8.13
C ASN A 61 -5.20 15.58 8.40
N ILE A 62 -4.13 16.07 9.01
CA ILE A 62 -2.94 15.27 9.37
C ILE A 62 -3.32 14.12 10.30
N SER A 63 -4.18 14.35 11.29
CA SER A 63 -4.64 13.30 12.22
C SER A 63 -5.24 12.11 11.49
N LYS A 64 -6.12 12.35 10.51
CA LYS A 64 -6.71 11.27 9.71
C LYS A 64 -5.67 10.49 8.90
N SER A 65 -4.64 11.18 8.42
CA SER A 65 -3.52 10.56 7.71
C SER A 65 -2.69 9.67 8.62
N ILE A 66 -2.36 10.17 9.82
CA ILE A 66 -1.68 9.41 10.86
C ILE A 66 -2.50 8.19 11.27
N ASP A 67 -3.77 8.39 11.61
CA ASP A 67 -4.65 7.31 12.08
C ASP A 67 -4.71 6.18 11.05
N LEU A 68 -5.03 6.47 9.79
CA LEU A 68 -5.25 5.44 8.79
C LEU A 68 -3.96 4.81 8.27
N ASN A 69 -2.92 5.61 8.01
CA ASN A 69 -1.72 5.12 7.34
C ASN A 69 -0.64 4.63 8.31
N ILE A 70 -0.60 5.16 9.55
CA ILE A 70 0.39 4.77 10.56
C ILE A 70 -0.24 3.87 11.60
N ILE A 71 -1.20 4.37 12.38
CA ILE A 71 -1.79 3.61 13.50
C ILE A 71 -2.56 2.40 12.98
N GLY A 72 -3.37 2.58 11.93
CA GLY A 72 -4.09 1.48 11.28
C GLY A 72 -3.15 0.39 10.76
N THR A 73 -2.05 0.77 10.10
CA THR A 73 -1.03 -0.17 9.64
C THR A 73 -0.36 -0.89 10.80
N ALA A 74 0.03 -0.17 11.86
CA ALA A 74 0.62 -0.76 13.06
C ALA A 74 -0.31 -1.79 13.73
N ASN A 75 -1.63 -1.51 13.79
CA ASN A 75 -2.61 -2.47 14.29
C ASN A 75 -2.67 -3.76 13.45
N VAL A 76 -2.62 -3.64 12.13
CA VAL A 76 -2.57 -4.81 11.24
C VAL A 76 -1.30 -5.61 11.46
N VAL A 77 -0.13 -4.95 11.59
CA VAL A 77 1.16 -5.62 11.89
C VAL A 77 1.10 -6.36 13.23
N LYS A 78 0.59 -5.70 14.29
CA LYS A 78 0.43 -6.34 15.62
C LYS A 78 -0.43 -7.60 15.55
N ALA A 79 -1.52 -7.54 14.80
CA ALA A 79 -2.40 -8.68 14.60
C ALA A 79 -1.71 -9.78 13.77
N CYS A 80 -1.03 -9.44 12.68
CA CYS A 80 -0.26 -10.40 11.87
C CYS A 80 0.81 -11.11 12.70
N LYS A 81 1.58 -10.35 13.52
CA LYS A 81 2.57 -10.92 14.42
C LYS A 81 1.94 -11.90 15.40
N LYS A 82 0.80 -11.54 16.01
CA LYS A 82 0.10 -12.39 16.99
C LYS A 82 -0.28 -13.77 16.44
N PHE A 83 -0.67 -13.84 15.17
CA PHE A 83 -1.10 -15.07 14.50
C PHE A 83 -0.06 -15.67 13.54
N ASN A 84 1.15 -15.12 13.53
CA ASN A 84 2.24 -15.51 12.62
C ASN A 84 1.85 -15.48 11.13
N ILE A 85 1.03 -14.49 10.73
CA ILE A 85 0.50 -14.32 9.37
C ILE A 85 1.39 -13.37 8.59
N LYS A 86 1.69 -13.71 7.34
CA LYS A 86 2.42 -12.82 6.44
C LYS A 86 1.62 -11.55 6.15
N ILE A 87 2.31 -10.39 6.12
CA ILE A 87 1.73 -9.14 5.64
C ILE A 87 2.44 -8.67 4.36
N ILE A 88 1.66 -8.28 3.37
CA ILE A 88 2.11 -7.50 2.21
C ILE A 88 1.51 -6.11 2.33
N TYR A 89 2.35 -5.10 2.47
CA TYR A 89 1.95 -3.71 2.62
C TYR A 89 2.15 -2.94 1.33
N LEU A 90 1.10 -2.32 0.83
CA LEU A 90 1.20 -1.41 -0.31
C LEU A 90 1.65 -0.04 0.20
N SER A 91 2.93 0.24 0.04
CA SER A 91 3.53 1.56 0.24
C SER A 91 3.51 2.36 -1.07
N SER A 92 4.39 3.31 -1.24
CA SER A 92 4.41 4.21 -2.39
C SER A 92 5.83 4.64 -2.75
N GLY A 93 6.08 4.93 -4.02
CA GLY A 93 7.29 5.62 -4.47
C GLY A 93 7.46 7.03 -3.89
N TYR A 94 6.38 7.64 -3.35
CA TYR A 94 6.42 8.94 -2.67
C TYR A 94 7.22 8.95 -1.34
N VAL A 95 7.73 7.80 -0.90
CA VAL A 95 8.69 7.74 0.22
C VAL A 95 10.08 8.26 -0.17
N TYR A 96 10.37 8.36 -1.45
CA TYR A 96 11.61 8.95 -1.97
C TYR A 96 11.47 10.46 -2.19
N GLU A 97 12.62 11.16 -2.25
CA GLU A 97 12.67 12.61 -2.45
C GLU A 97 12.17 13.06 -3.83
N GLY A 98 12.27 12.20 -4.84
CA GLY A 98 11.78 12.48 -6.20
C GLY A 98 12.73 13.32 -7.07
N LYS A 99 13.98 13.62 -6.63
CA LYS A 99 14.91 14.48 -7.35
C LYS A 99 15.78 13.77 -8.39
N LYS A 100 16.37 12.62 -8.02
CA LYS A 100 17.35 11.94 -8.90
C LYS A 100 16.74 10.91 -9.86
N GLY A 101 15.53 10.43 -9.59
CA GLY A 101 14.96 9.29 -10.32
C GLY A 101 15.68 7.95 -10.04
N ASN A 102 15.23 6.87 -10.68
CA ASN A 102 15.83 5.53 -10.63
C ASN A 102 16.24 5.06 -9.21
N TYR A 103 15.38 5.30 -8.23
CA TYR A 103 15.63 4.90 -6.85
C TYR A 103 15.62 3.38 -6.70
N SER A 104 16.61 2.85 -6.01
CA SER A 104 16.68 1.46 -5.55
C SER A 104 16.11 1.33 -4.14
N GLU A 105 15.84 0.12 -3.69
CA GLU A 105 15.37 -0.16 -2.33
C GLU A 105 16.39 0.18 -1.24
N LYS A 106 17.69 0.31 -1.63
CA LYS A 106 18.81 0.68 -0.75
C LYS A 106 18.96 2.19 -0.58
N ASP A 107 18.33 2.98 -1.45
CA ASP A 107 18.41 4.43 -1.35
C ASP A 107 17.68 4.94 -0.11
N GLY A 108 18.20 6.03 0.46
CA GLY A 108 17.60 6.72 1.58
C GLY A 108 16.19 7.22 1.24
N VAL A 109 15.27 7.12 2.18
CA VAL A 109 13.91 7.61 2.06
C VAL A 109 13.78 8.99 2.68
N LYS A 110 13.19 9.93 1.92
CA LYS A 110 12.96 11.31 2.33
C LYS A 110 11.72 11.85 1.62
N PRO A 111 10.53 11.58 2.14
CA PRO A 111 9.30 12.02 1.53
C PRO A 111 9.24 13.55 1.37
N PHE A 112 8.73 14.02 0.24
CA PHE A 112 8.57 15.45 -0.02
C PHE A 112 7.17 15.99 0.34
N ASN A 113 6.24 15.12 0.77
CA ASN A 113 4.89 15.52 1.16
C ASN A 113 4.33 14.65 2.29
N ASN A 114 3.26 15.11 2.93
CA ASN A 114 2.63 14.44 4.07
C ASN A 114 2.06 13.06 3.72
N TYR A 115 1.62 12.82 2.49
CA TYR A 115 1.24 11.47 2.05
C TYR A 115 2.43 10.52 2.13
N GLY A 116 3.56 10.88 1.55
CA GLY A 116 4.79 10.07 1.60
C GLY A 116 5.23 9.80 3.04
N TRP A 117 5.22 10.82 3.91
CA TRP A 117 5.55 10.65 5.33
C TRP A 117 4.60 9.69 6.03
N SER A 118 3.30 9.76 5.76
CA SER A 118 2.33 8.82 6.34
C SER A 118 2.54 7.38 5.86
N LYS A 119 2.92 7.18 4.60
CA LYS A 119 3.24 5.86 4.05
C LYS A 119 4.53 5.30 4.64
N LEU A 120 5.55 6.15 4.79
CA LEU A 120 6.81 5.78 5.45
C LEU A 120 6.59 5.41 6.92
N GLY A 121 5.75 6.15 7.65
CA GLY A 121 5.38 5.81 9.02
C GLY A 121 4.74 4.41 9.14
N GLY A 122 3.90 4.04 8.16
CA GLY A 122 3.41 2.66 8.04
C GLY A 122 4.51 1.65 7.74
N GLU A 123 5.45 1.95 6.83
CA GLU A 123 6.61 1.08 6.53
C GLU A 123 7.45 0.80 7.77
N CYS A 124 7.67 1.79 8.65
CA CYS A 124 8.44 1.61 9.87
C CYS A 124 7.88 0.47 10.74
N SER A 125 6.55 0.42 10.92
CA SER A 125 5.93 -0.66 11.68
C SER A 125 6.01 -2.02 10.98
N VAL A 126 5.84 -2.04 9.65
CA VAL A 126 5.91 -3.29 8.84
C VAL A 126 7.33 -3.86 8.83
N SER A 127 8.35 -3.00 8.75
CA SER A 127 9.77 -3.38 8.74
C SER A 127 10.22 -4.08 10.01
N MET A 128 9.56 -3.80 11.16
CA MET A 128 9.82 -4.51 12.42
C MET A 128 9.37 -5.98 12.39
N TYR A 129 8.58 -6.39 11.42
CA TYR A 129 8.03 -7.75 11.32
C TYR A 129 8.66 -8.52 10.16
N LYS A 130 9.53 -9.51 10.46
CA LYS A 130 10.29 -10.27 9.46
C LYS A 130 9.42 -11.00 8.42
N ASN A 131 8.20 -11.44 8.78
CA ASN A 131 7.28 -12.10 7.85
C ASN A 131 6.46 -11.08 7.06
N SER A 132 7.13 -10.11 6.46
CA SER A 132 6.53 -9.01 5.73
C SER A 132 7.12 -8.82 4.34
N LEU A 133 6.36 -8.14 3.49
CA LEU A 133 6.78 -7.59 2.22
C LEU A 133 6.23 -6.17 2.09
N ILE A 134 7.08 -5.21 1.81
CA ILE A 134 6.71 -3.82 1.51
C ILE A 134 6.84 -3.63 0.01
N LEU A 135 5.77 -3.19 -0.64
CA LEU A 135 5.75 -2.85 -2.06
C LEU A 135 5.62 -1.34 -2.20
N ARG A 136 6.71 -0.67 -2.60
CA ARG A 136 6.71 0.75 -2.95
C ARG A 136 6.21 0.90 -4.37
N VAL A 137 4.89 1.07 -4.49
CA VAL A 137 4.20 1.06 -5.78
C VAL A 137 4.00 2.47 -6.32
N THR A 138 4.13 2.61 -7.65
CA THR A 138 3.74 3.82 -8.38
C THR A 138 2.63 3.41 -9.35
N MET A 139 1.37 3.62 -8.95
CA MET A 139 0.20 3.11 -9.66
C MET A 139 -0.80 4.21 -10.02
N THR A 140 -1.49 3.99 -11.14
CA THR A 140 -2.61 4.83 -11.57
C THR A 140 -3.78 4.00 -12.09
N GLU A 141 -4.94 4.63 -12.24
CA GLU A 141 -6.15 4.03 -12.80
C GLU A 141 -6.16 4.10 -14.34
N LYS A 142 -6.91 3.16 -14.94
CA LYS A 142 -7.27 3.19 -16.35
C LYS A 142 -8.80 3.26 -16.47
N PRO A 143 -9.35 4.26 -17.22
CA PRO A 143 -8.69 5.38 -17.87
C PRO A 143 -8.07 6.35 -16.87
N PHE A 144 -7.10 7.16 -17.32
CA PHE A 144 -6.48 8.21 -16.51
C PHE A 144 -7.53 9.20 -16.01
N GLN A 145 -7.56 9.47 -14.70
CA GLN A 145 -8.67 10.17 -14.04
C GLN A 145 -8.58 11.70 -14.11
N PHE A 146 -7.45 12.25 -14.54
CA PHE A 146 -7.26 13.68 -14.58
C PHE A 146 -7.42 14.21 -16.00
N LYS A 147 -7.97 15.43 -16.14
CA LYS A 147 -8.16 16.10 -17.44
C LYS A 147 -6.85 16.59 -18.06
N SER A 148 -5.81 16.74 -17.24
CA SER A 148 -4.48 17.20 -17.66
C SER A 148 -3.39 16.42 -16.94
N ALA A 149 -2.20 16.38 -17.55
CA ALA A 149 -0.99 15.81 -16.99
C ALA A 149 0.15 16.85 -17.08
N TYR A 150 1.11 16.74 -16.17
CA TYR A 150 2.32 17.55 -16.23
C TYR A 150 3.24 17.01 -17.34
N THR A 151 3.65 17.88 -18.26
CA THR A 151 4.54 17.50 -19.38
C THR A 151 6.01 17.37 -18.98
N ASN A 152 6.38 17.90 -17.82
CA ASN A 152 7.75 17.87 -17.26
C ASN A 152 7.91 16.85 -16.13
N LEU A 153 6.94 15.97 -15.91
CA LEU A 153 6.99 14.93 -14.90
C LEU A 153 7.47 13.61 -15.52
N ILE A 154 8.70 13.22 -15.20
CA ILE A 154 9.21 11.89 -15.53
C ILE A 154 8.75 10.92 -14.44
N THR A 155 8.03 9.89 -14.82
CA THR A 155 7.45 8.93 -13.87
C THR A 155 7.43 7.52 -14.46
N ASN A 156 7.18 6.54 -13.62
CA ASN A 156 7.07 5.13 -13.99
C ASN A 156 5.75 4.52 -13.54
N PHE A 157 4.64 5.23 -13.73
CA PHE A 157 3.33 4.72 -13.37
C PHE A 157 3.02 3.39 -14.05
N MET A 158 2.44 2.48 -13.27
CA MET A 158 1.89 1.21 -13.71
C MET A 158 0.37 1.26 -13.54
N TYR A 159 -0.38 0.65 -14.43
CA TYR A 159 -1.82 0.52 -14.24
C TYR A 159 -2.14 -0.51 -13.14
N HIS A 160 -3.25 -0.31 -12.45
CA HIS A 160 -3.70 -1.25 -11.41
C HIS A 160 -3.83 -2.68 -11.93
N GLU A 161 -4.29 -2.87 -13.17
CA GLU A 161 -4.45 -4.17 -13.81
C GLU A 161 -3.11 -4.90 -13.99
N ASP A 162 -2.08 -4.16 -14.40
CA ASP A 162 -0.74 -4.73 -14.59
C ASP A 162 -0.15 -5.17 -13.25
N PHE A 163 -0.38 -4.39 -12.19
CA PHE A 163 0.04 -4.77 -10.84
C PHE A 163 -0.73 -6.00 -10.33
N VAL A 164 -2.03 -6.13 -10.63
CA VAL A 164 -2.80 -7.35 -10.29
C VAL A 164 -2.16 -8.59 -10.92
N ASN A 165 -1.74 -8.51 -12.18
CA ASN A 165 -1.08 -9.63 -12.89
C ASN A 165 0.31 -9.97 -12.33
N LEU A 166 1.00 -8.98 -11.75
CA LEU A 166 2.32 -9.17 -11.12
C LEU A 166 2.21 -9.75 -9.72
N LEU A 167 1.14 -9.47 -8.99
CA LEU A 167 0.99 -9.79 -7.57
C LEU A 167 1.25 -11.27 -7.21
N PRO A 168 0.80 -12.29 -8.00
CA PRO A 168 1.09 -13.69 -7.72
C PRO A 168 2.58 -14.03 -7.63
N LYS A 169 3.43 -13.34 -8.41
CA LYS A 169 4.88 -13.53 -8.40
C LYS A 169 5.55 -12.93 -7.15
N LEU A 170 4.86 -12.01 -6.48
CA LEU A 170 5.37 -11.26 -5.33
C LEU A 170 4.98 -11.88 -3.98
N ILE A 171 3.90 -12.65 -3.90
CA ILE A 171 3.33 -13.12 -2.62
C ILE A 171 4.31 -13.95 -1.77
N LYS A 172 5.28 -14.62 -2.39
CA LYS A 172 6.33 -15.40 -1.70
C LYS A 172 7.55 -14.57 -1.30
N LYS A 173 7.73 -13.37 -1.85
CA LYS A 173 8.89 -12.50 -1.59
C LYS A 173 8.80 -11.87 -0.20
N ARG A 174 9.91 -11.36 0.33
CA ARG A 174 10.04 -10.64 1.61
C ARG A 174 10.90 -9.40 1.41
N GLY A 175 10.90 -8.51 2.41
CA GLY A 175 11.70 -7.27 2.38
C GLY A 175 10.98 -6.12 1.70
N ILE A 176 11.70 -5.31 0.96
CA ILE A 176 11.18 -4.14 0.25
C ILE A 176 11.40 -4.35 -1.24
N ILE A 177 10.41 -4.01 -2.07
CA ILE A 177 10.51 -4.06 -3.53
C ILE A 177 9.85 -2.82 -4.12
N ASN A 178 10.58 -2.11 -4.98
CA ASN A 178 10.06 -1.04 -5.80
C ASN A 178 9.29 -1.60 -6.99
N ILE A 179 8.08 -1.11 -7.22
CA ILE A 179 7.21 -1.55 -8.31
C ILE A 179 6.72 -0.35 -9.10
N GLY A 180 7.04 -0.34 -10.37
CA GLY A 180 6.59 0.68 -11.32
C GLY A 180 6.55 0.13 -12.74
N GLY A 181 5.98 0.89 -13.66
CA GLY A 181 6.01 0.62 -15.09
C GLY A 181 7.30 1.10 -15.75
N LYS A 182 7.29 1.16 -17.07
CA LYS A 182 8.34 1.82 -17.85
C LYS A 182 8.36 3.31 -17.53
N THR A 183 9.55 3.89 -17.50
CA THR A 183 9.70 5.36 -17.37
C THR A 183 9.03 6.05 -18.57
N GLN A 184 8.24 7.07 -18.28
CA GLN A 184 7.49 7.88 -19.25
C GLN A 184 7.62 9.35 -18.88
N SER A 185 7.65 10.22 -19.89
CA SER A 185 7.59 11.68 -19.78
C SER A 185 6.28 12.20 -20.33
#